data_32518f4c881ffe62af2a6abb75ccbad1
#
_entry.id   32518f4c881ffe62af2a6abb75ccbad1
#
_cell.length_a   1.000
_cell.length_b   1.000
_cell.length_c   1.000
_cell.angle_alpha   90.00
_cell.angle_beta   90.00
_cell.angle_gamma   90.00
#
_symmetry.space_group_name_H-M   'P 1'
#
loop_
_entity.id
_entity.type
_entity.pdbx_description
1 polymer ?
#
loop_
_entity_poly.entity_id
_entity_poly.type
_entity_poly.pdbx_seq_one_letter_code
_entity_poly.pdbx_strand_id
1 'polypeptide(L)'
;MIQILELIKLLGLGIASAILFITIAMSDITKTKDFIRVVDEVKSEYPEGSIERKMPTPFIATVAAVETGNFNFEGATTAKNANNFFGIQATGDQDFLPTSGGAKLRKFEDNKGSIRAFINLVKSDERYADALKAIDKGPNEMFKGMSVYAENPNYVNLLSNVYKDRIEPIFQTENFLLPKRK
;
A
#
# COMPACT_ATOMS: atom_id res chain seq x y z
N MET A 1 -47.86 7.88 -20.06
CA MET A 1 -46.72 8.81 -20.26
C MET A 1 -45.88 9.02 -18.99
N ILE A 2 -46.48 9.16 -17.80
CA ILE A 2 -45.76 9.35 -16.51
C ILE A 2 -44.85 8.14 -16.15
N GLN A 3 -45.27 6.90 -16.39
CA GLN A 3 -44.49 5.70 -16.06
C GLN A 3 -43.19 5.54 -16.90
N ILE A 4 -43.18 6.03 -18.14
CA ILE A 4 -41.98 5.95 -19.02
C ILE A 4 -40.92 6.96 -18.55
N LEU A 5 -41.36 8.15 -18.09
CA LEU A 5 -40.45 9.18 -17.56
C LEU A 5 -39.75 8.72 -16.26
N GLU A 6 -40.45 8.04 -15.39
CA GLU A 6 -39.90 7.48 -14.16
C GLU A 6 -38.90 6.32 -14.46
N LEU A 7 -39.20 5.49 -15.45
CA LEU A 7 -38.30 4.43 -15.87
C LEU A 7 -36.97 4.98 -16.47
N ILE A 8 -37.04 6.06 -17.25
CA ILE A 8 -35.86 6.74 -17.80
C ILE A 8 -35.03 7.38 -16.70
N LYS A 9 -35.64 7.97 -15.67
CA LYS A 9 -34.92 8.51 -14.50
C LYS A 9 -34.22 7.42 -13.71
N LEU A 10 -34.85 6.28 -13.48
CA LEU A 10 -34.25 5.14 -12.77
C LEU A 10 -33.06 4.54 -13.54
N LEU A 11 -33.20 4.37 -14.85
CA LEU A 11 -32.11 3.92 -15.73
C LEU A 11 -30.96 4.92 -15.78
N GLY A 12 -31.24 6.22 -15.84
CA GLY A 12 -30.23 7.28 -15.81
C GLY A 12 -29.45 7.34 -14.50
N LEU A 13 -30.12 7.15 -13.35
CA LEU A 13 -29.48 7.07 -12.05
C LEU A 13 -28.58 5.81 -11.91
N GLY A 14 -29.04 4.67 -12.44
CA GLY A 14 -28.26 3.43 -12.45
C GLY A 14 -26.97 3.54 -13.27
N ILE A 15 -27.04 4.15 -14.45
CA ILE A 15 -25.86 4.36 -15.32
C ILE A 15 -24.90 5.37 -14.70
N ALA A 16 -25.39 6.47 -14.15
CA ALA A 16 -24.57 7.48 -13.48
C ALA A 16 -23.83 6.90 -12.27
N SER A 17 -24.50 6.07 -11.46
CA SER A 17 -23.87 5.38 -10.32
C SER A 17 -22.81 4.39 -10.79
N ALA A 18 -23.09 3.60 -11.83
CA ALA A 18 -22.12 2.65 -12.39
C ALA A 18 -20.88 3.35 -12.95
N ILE A 19 -21.05 4.45 -13.68
CA ILE A 19 -19.94 5.25 -14.19
C ILE A 19 -19.12 5.83 -13.05
N LEU A 20 -19.75 6.35 -12.00
CA LEU A 20 -19.05 6.88 -10.83
C LEU A 20 -18.22 5.81 -10.11
N PHE A 21 -18.78 4.61 -9.89
CA PHE A 21 -18.06 3.48 -9.29
C PHE A 21 -16.87 3.04 -10.15
N ILE A 22 -17.03 2.94 -11.46
CA ILE A 22 -15.94 2.59 -12.37
C ILE A 22 -14.84 3.65 -12.33
N THR A 23 -15.18 4.92 -12.33
CA THR A 23 -14.21 6.03 -12.30
C THR A 23 -13.41 6.03 -10.98
N ILE A 24 -14.06 5.82 -9.84
CA ILE A 24 -13.39 5.74 -8.53
C ILE A 24 -12.45 4.52 -8.51
N ALA A 25 -12.92 3.35 -8.92
CA ALA A 25 -12.09 2.14 -8.96
C ALA A 25 -10.86 2.28 -9.86
N MET A 26 -11.00 2.91 -11.02
CA MET A 26 -9.88 3.18 -11.93
C MET A 26 -8.87 4.17 -11.33
N SER A 27 -9.33 5.20 -10.62
CA SER A 27 -8.47 6.16 -9.93
C SER A 27 -7.62 5.47 -8.86
N ASP A 28 -8.21 4.58 -8.06
CA ASP A 28 -7.50 3.85 -7.00
C ASP A 28 -6.47 2.86 -7.58
N ILE A 29 -6.80 2.18 -8.67
CA ILE A 29 -5.87 1.28 -9.36
C ILE A 29 -4.67 2.07 -9.90
N THR A 30 -4.89 3.25 -10.47
CA THR A 30 -3.80 4.10 -11.00
C THR A 30 -2.86 4.54 -9.89
N LYS A 31 -3.39 5.04 -8.76
CA LYS A 31 -2.59 5.44 -7.60
C LYS A 31 -1.75 4.29 -7.05
N THR A 32 -2.33 3.08 -6.99
CA THR A 32 -1.63 1.89 -6.54
C THR A 32 -0.48 1.52 -7.48
N LYS A 33 -0.69 1.58 -8.80
CA LYS A 33 0.36 1.31 -9.80
C LYS A 33 1.48 2.33 -9.75
N ASP A 34 1.15 3.61 -9.56
CA ASP A 34 2.16 4.66 -9.42
C ASP A 34 3.01 4.44 -8.17
N PHE A 35 2.39 4.05 -7.04
CA PHE A 35 3.13 3.70 -5.83
C PHE A 35 4.05 2.48 -6.03
N ILE A 36 3.54 1.41 -6.65
CA ILE A 36 4.33 0.20 -6.99
C ILE A 36 5.58 0.58 -7.79
N ARG A 37 5.45 1.47 -8.79
CA ARG A 37 6.59 1.96 -9.60
C ARG A 37 7.63 2.67 -8.73
N VAL A 38 7.20 3.52 -7.81
CA VAL A 38 8.11 4.20 -6.88
C VAL A 38 8.82 3.20 -5.94
N VAL A 39 8.12 2.14 -5.49
CA VAL A 39 8.75 1.07 -4.71
C VAL A 39 9.85 0.37 -5.51
N ASP A 40 9.60 0.03 -6.77
CA ASP A 40 10.59 -0.63 -7.62
C ASP A 40 11.78 0.28 -7.94
N GLU A 41 11.56 1.59 -8.13
CA GLU A 41 12.63 2.58 -8.24
C GLU A 41 13.51 2.59 -6.99
N VAL A 42 12.93 2.69 -5.80
CA VAL A 42 13.69 2.66 -4.53
C VAL A 42 14.45 1.34 -4.37
N LYS A 43 13.85 0.22 -4.67
CA LYS A 43 14.52 -1.09 -4.60
C LYS A 43 15.71 -1.18 -5.55
N SER A 44 15.64 -0.54 -6.72
CA SER A 44 16.74 -0.51 -7.68
C SER A 44 17.98 0.25 -7.21
N GLU A 45 17.83 1.11 -6.19
CA GLU A 45 18.94 1.85 -5.56
C GLU A 45 19.85 0.93 -4.69
N TYR A 46 19.34 -0.23 -4.27
CA TYR A 46 20.08 -1.18 -3.44
C TYR A 46 20.88 -2.18 -4.29
N PRO A 47 22.00 -2.69 -3.76
CA PRO A 47 22.83 -3.69 -4.45
C PRO A 47 22.01 -4.92 -4.86
N GLU A 48 22.35 -5.50 -6.00
CA GLU A 48 21.76 -6.76 -6.44
C GLU A 48 22.01 -7.86 -5.41
N GLY A 49 20.97 -8.65 -5.11
CA GLY A 49 21.05 -9.72 -4.11
C GLY A 49 20.92 -9.26 -2.65
N SER A 50 20.89 -7.95 -2.35
CA SER A 50 20.63 -7.46 -1.00
C SER A 50 19.22 -7.81 -0.51
N ILE A 51 19.03 -7.89 0.80
CA ILE A 51 17.72 -8.14 1.43
C ILE A 51 16.71 -7.07 1.02
N GLU A 52 17.13 -5.82 0.99
CA GLU A 52 16.29 -4.69 0.60
C GLU A 52 15.75 -4.87 -0.82
N ARG A 53 16.63 -5.25 -1.76
CA ARG A 53 16.24 -5.47 -3.15
C ARG A 53 15.39 -6.73 -3.34
N LYS A 54 15.59 -7.75 -2.53
CA LYS A 54 14.80 -8.99 -2.53
C LYS A 54 13.41 -8.82 -1.92
N MET A 55 13.21 -7.84 -1.03
CA MET A 55 11.91 -7.65 -0.39
C MET A 55 10.81 -7.51 -1.45
N PRO A 56 9.75 -8.34 -1.43
CA PRO A 56 8.75 -8.33 -2.49
C PRO A 56 8.02 -6.98 -2.59
N THR A 57 8.00 -6.37 -3.76
CA THR A 57 7.26 -5.14 -4.03
C THR A 57 5.79 -5.24 -3.60
N PRO A 58 5.06 -6.34 -3.89
CA PRO A 58 3.68 -6.49 -3.41
C PRO A 58 3.56 -6.52 -1.88
N PHE A 59 4.56 -7.00 -1.12
CA PHE A 59 4.56 -6.90 0.34
C PHE A 59 4.58 -5.44 0.80
N ILE A 60 5.51 -4.64 0.28
CA ILE A 60 5.65 -3.22 0.63
C ILE A 60 4.38 -2.44 0.24
N ALA A 61 3.88 -2.65 -0.98
CA ALA A 61 2.68 -1.99 -1.47
C ALA A 61 1.43 -2.34 -0.66
N THR A 62 1.30 -3.58 -0.18
CA THR A 62 0.17 -4.00 0.66
C THR A 62 0.17 -3.30 2.01
N VAL A 63 1.32 -3.24 2.68
CA VAL A 63 1.42 -2.53 3.97
C VAL A 63 1.06 -1.05 3.78
N ALA A 64 1.62 -0.38 2.77
CA ALA A 64 1.29 1.01 2.47
C ALA A 64 -0.20 1.20 2.16
N ALA A 65 -0.83 0.30 1.41
CA ALA A 65 -2.26 0.34 1.11
C ALA A 65 -3.11 0.25 2.38
N VAL A 66 -2.77 -0.64 3.31
CA VAL A 66 -3.47 -0.79 4.58
C VAL A 66 -3.33 0.48 5.44
N GLU A 67 -2.12 1.00 5.60
CA GLU A 67 -1.83 2.17 6.43
C GLU A 67 -2.43 3.47 5.87
N THR A 68 -2.66 3.55 4.57
CA THR A 68 -3.23 4.74 3.89
C THR A 68 -4.71 4.60 3.53
N GLY A 69 -5.38 3.53 3.97
CA GLY A 69 -6.77 3.28 3.57
C GLY A 69 -6.91 3.12 2.05
N ASN A 70 -6.07 2.29 1.44
CA ASN A 70 -5.99 2.04 0.00
C ASN A 70 -5.60 3.26 -0.84
N PHE A 71 -4.58 3.98 -0.38
CA PHE A 71 -4.10 5.21 -1.02
C PHE A 71 -5.17 6.33 -1.10
N ASN A 72 -6.13 6.30 -0.18
CA ASN A 72 -7.09 7.39 0.00
C ASN A 72 -6.44 8.55 0.76
N PHE A 73 -5.70 9.39 0.04
CA PHE A 73 -4.95 10.51 0.62
C PHE A 73 -5.84 11.64 1.18
N GLU A 74 -7.13 11.65 0.89
CA GLU A 74 -8.06 12.61 1.50
C GLU A 74 -8.35 12.26 2.96
N GLY A 75 -8.40 10.96 3.29
CA GLY A 75 -8.56 10.45 4.65
C GLY A 75 -7.25 10.21 5.39
N ALA A 76 -6.15 9.95 4.66
CA ALA A 76 -4.84 9.63 5.22
C ALA A 76 -3.97 10.89 5.34
N THR A 77 -4.30 11.77 6.29
CA THR A 77 -3.61 13.06 6.50
C THR A 77 -2.11 12.92 6.73
N THR A 78 -1.67 11.84 7.35
CA THR A 78 -0.25 11.52 7.59
C THR A 78 0.50 11.19 6.33
N ALA A 79 -0.04 10.36 5.45
CA ALA A 79 0.59 10.05 4.17
C ALA A 79 0.73 11.31 3.32
N LYS A 80 -0.31 12.16 3.29
CA LYS A 80 -0.34 13.39 2.50
C LYS A 80 0.60 14.47 3.03
N ASN A 81 0.58 14.71 4.36
CA ASN A 81 1.26 15.88 4.95
C ASN A 81 2.68 15.56 5.45
N ALA A 82 3.01 14.29 5.61
CA ALA A 82 4.30 13.83 6.11
C ALA A 82 5.05 12.93 5.12
N ASN A 83 4.52 12.65 3.93
CA ASN A 83 5.02 11.62 3.00
C ASN A 83 5.28 10.27 3.69
N ASN A 84 4.46 9.95 4.71
CA ASN A 84 4.64 8.79 5.58
C ASN A 84 3.56 7.75 5.31
N PHE A 85 3.85 6.84 4.40
CA PHE A 85 2.92 5.81 3.92
C PHE A 85 2.78 4.62 4.86
N PHE A 86 3.59 4.55 5.91
CA PHE A 86 3.72 3.38 6.77
C PHE A 86 3.48 3.68 8.25
N GLY A 87 3.04 4.89 8.61
CA GLY A 87 2.83 5.25 10.00
C GLY A 87 4.09 5.24 10.87
N ILE A 88 5.28 5.40 10.27
CA ILE A 88 6.56 5.33 10.98
C ILE A 88 6.67 6.48 11.99
N GLN A 89 6.97 6.14 13.24
CA GLN A 89 7.16 7.12 14.30
C GLN A 89 8.52 7.83 14.20
N ALA A 90 8.55 9.09 14.57
CA ALA A 90 9.78 9.86 14.69
C ALA A 90 10.52 9.47 15.98
N THR A 91 11.85 9.43 15.89
CA THR A 91 12.74 9.20 17.04
C THR A 91 13.77 10.32 17.13
N GLY A 92 14.15 10.70 18.35
CA GLY A 92 15.13 11.77 18.56
C GLY A 92 14.66 13.10 17.97
N ASP A 93 15.57 13.79 17.25
CA ASP A 93 15.35 15.11 16.66
C ASP A 93 14.76 15.09 15.25
N GLN A 94 14.15 13.97 14.83
CA GLN A 94 13.54 13.87 13.51
C GLN A 94 12.30 14.77 13.41
N ASP A 95 12.11 15.39 12.25
CA ASP A 95 10.89 16.12 11.92
C ASP A 95 9.66 15.21 12.03
N PHE A 96 8.59 15.73 12.61
CA PHE A 96 7.38 14.96 12.84
C PHE A 96 6.09 15.75 12.61
N LEU A 97 5.03 15.00 12.37
CA LEU A 97 3.65 15.46 12.40
C LEU A 97 2.99 14.89 13.67
N PRO A 98 2.48 15.74 14.58
CA PRO A 98 1.76 15.24 15.74
C PRO A 98 0.39 14.71 15.32
N THR A 99 -0.03 13.60 15.93
CA THR A 99 -1.39 13.07 15.76
C THR A 99 -2.28 13.50 16.92
N SER A 100 -3.61 13.40 16.72
CA SER A 100 -4.59 13.65 17.79
C SER A 100 -4.44 12.71 18.99
N GLY A 101 -3.85 11.51 18.79
CA GLY A 101 -3.54 10.54 19.83
C GLY A 101 -2.17 10.76 20.50
N GLY A 102 -1.46 11.85 20.18
CA GLY A 102 -0.17 12.19 20.80
C GLY A 102 1.04 11.48 20.17
N ALA A 103 0.86 10.60 19.20
CA ALA A 103 1.98 9.99 18.49
C ALA A 103 2.69 11.03 17.59
N LYS A 104 4.00 10.89 17.47
CA LYS A 104 4.84 11.73 16.60
C LYS A 104 5.19 10.94 15.35
N LEU A 105 4.51 11.21 14.25
CA LEU A 105 4.76 10.52 12.99
C LEU A 105 5.85 11.24 12.21
N ARG A 106 6.89 10.49 11.81
CA ARG A 106 8.05 11.03 11.10
C ARG A 106 7.63 11.67 9.78
N LYS A 107 8.15 12.87 9.50
CA LYS A 107 8.03 13.52 8.20
C LYS A 107 9.18 13.08 7.31
N PHE A 108 8.88 12.85 6.05
CA PHE A 108 9.84 12.55 5.01
C PHE A 108 9.81 13.65 3.94
N GLU A 109 10.93 13.86 3.29
CA GLU A 109 11.05 14.82 2.20
C GLU A 109 10.15 14.40 1.02
N ASP A 110 10.14 13.11 0.72
CA ASP A 110 9.36 12.51 -0.37
C ASP A 110 8.85 11.10 -0.03
N ASN A 111 8.10 10.53 -0.97
CA ASN A 111 7.57 9.17 -0.86
C ASN A 111 8.68 8.11 -0.77
N LYS A 112 9.79 8.31 -1.49
CA LYS A 112 10.94 7.39 -1.49
C LYS A 112 11.59 7.30 -0.12
N GLY A 113 11.64 8.41 0.61
CA GLY A 113 12.15 8.45 1.98
C GLY A 113 11.39 7.52 2.92
N SER A 114 10.06 7.51 2.87
CA SER A 114 9.26 6.61 3.72
C SER A 114 9.37 5.14 3.30
N ILE A 115 9.52 4.86 2.00
CA ILE A 115 9.73 3.50 1.50
C ILE A 115 11.09 2.96 1.97
N ARG A 116 12.18 3.75 1.84
CA ARG A 116 13.50 3.37 2.37
C ARG A 116 13.46 3.13 3.87
N ALA A 117 12.77 3.99 4.61
CA ALA A 117 12.65 3.85 6.07
C ALA A 117 11.88 2.58 6.45
N PHE A 118 10.81 2.23 5.73
CA PHE A 118 10.06 1.00 5.95
C PHE A 118 10.91 -0.26 5.65
N ILE A 119 11.60 -0.29 4.51
CA ILE A 119 12.50 -1.38 4.15
C ILE A 119 13.57 -1.58 5.24
N ASN A 120 14.18 -0.48 5.69
CA ASN A 120 15.19 -0.52 6.76
C ASN A 120 14.60 -0.95 8.10
N LEU A 121 13.38 -0.52 8.45
CA LEU A 121 12.68 -0.95 9.65
C LEU A 121 12.49 -2.46 9.66
N VAL A 122 11.92 -3.01 8.59
CA VAL A 122 11.69 -4.47 8.49
C VAL A 122 13.00 -5.24 8.51
N LYS A 123 14.07 -4.69 7.89
CA LYS A 123 15.40 -5.34 7.86
C LYS A 123 16.11 -5.34 9.20
N SER A 124 16.04 -4.24 9.98
CA SER A 124 16.92 -4.01 11.13
C SER A 124 16.27 -4.28 12.49
N ASP A 125 14.95 -4.29 12.57
CA ASP A 125 14.22 -4.50 13.81
C ASP A 125 13.91 -6.00 13.99
N GLU A 126 14.44 -6.59 15.05
CA GLU A 126 14.30 -8.03 15.35
C GLU A 126 12.85 -8.50 15.44
N ARG A 127 11.91 -7.59 15.75
CA ARG A 127 10.47 -7.90 15.78
C ARG A 127 9.94 -8.41 14.43
N TYR A 128 10.60 -8.08 13.33
CA TYR A 128 10.23 -8.50 11.97
C TYR A 128 11.10 -9.63 11.42
N ALA A 129 11.91 -10.27 12.25
CA ALA A 129 12.81 -11.34 11.83
C ALA A 129 12.05 -12.50 11.13
N ASP A 130 10.83 -12.81 11.57
CA ASP A 130 10.03 -13.87 10.94
C ASP A 130 9.49 -13.45 9.57
N ALA A 131 9.18 -12.17 9.34
CA ALA A 131 8.88 -11.66 8.02
C ALA A 131 10.09 -11.80 7.08
N LEU A 132 11.28 -11.46 7.56
CA LEU A 132 12.52 -11.62 6.76
C LEU A 132 12.86 -13.07 6.42
N LYS A 133 12.68 -14.02 7.35
CA LYS A 133 12.86 -15.46 7.09
C LYS A 133 11.93 -15.99 6.01
N ALA A 134 10.80 -15.31 5.81
CA ALA A 134 9.81 -15.68 4.80
C ALA A 134 9.98 -14.95 3.45
N ILE A 135 11.04 -14.17 3.26
CA ILE A 135 11.23 -13.30 2.07
C ILE A 135 11.15 -14.08 0.75
N ASP A 136 11.72 -15.28 0.69
CA ASP A 136 11.72 -16.15 -0.49
C ASP A 136 10.40 -16.94 -0.65
N LYS A 137 9.51 -16.90 0.35
CA LYS A 137 8.20 -17.58 0.33
C LYS A 137 7.06 -16.69 -0.17
N GLY A 138 7.35 -15.41 -0.38
CA GLY A 138 6.40 -14.44 -0.91
C GLY A 138 5.59 -13.67 0.14
N PRO A 139 4.75 -12.70 -0.32
CA PRO A 139 4.12 -11.71 0.55
C PRO A 139 3.24 -12.30 1.66
N ASN A 140 2.43 -13.31 1.35
CA ASN A 140 1.51 -13.92 2.32
C ASN A 140 2.24 -14.55 3.52
N GLU A 141 3.40 -15.16 3.29
CA GLU A 141 4.19 -15.71 4.39
C GLU A 141 4.89 -14.60 5.18
N MET A 142 5.34 -13.52 4.52
CA MET A 142 5.91 -12.36 5.20
C MET A 142 4.89 -11.65 6.09
N PHE A 143 3.60 -11.58 5.70
CA PHE A 143 2.55 -10.95 6.51
C PHE A 143 2.40 -11.60 7.89
N LYS A 144 2.66 -12.89 8.03
CA LYS A 144 2.60 -13.58 9.32
C LYS A 144 3.59 -12.99 10.34
N GLY A 145 4.74 -12.51 9.87
CA GLY A 145 5.74 -11.83 10.70
C GLY A 145 5.43 -10.36 10.99
N MET A 146 4.31 -9.83 10.49
CA MET A 146 3.89 -8.43 10.69
C MET A 146 2.87 -8.25 11.82
N SER A 147 2.57 -9.28 12.61
CA SER A 147 1.57 -9.22 13.69
C SER A 147 1.85 -8.16 14.75
N VAL A 148 3.11 -7.77 14.90
CA VAL A 148 3.57 -6.76 15.87
C VAL A 148 3.63 -5.34 15.30
N TYR A 149 3.28 -5.16 14.03
CA TYR A 149 3.36 -3.86 13.35
C TYR A 149 2.27 -2.89 13.81
N ALA A 150 1.09 -3.41 14.07
CA ALA A 150 -0.05 -2.63 14.53
C ALA A 150 -0.70 -3.28 15.76
N GLU A 151 -1.38 -2.47 16.57
CA GLU A 151 -2.11 -2.96 17.76
C GLU A 151 -3.35 -3.81 17.41
N ASN A 152 -3.77 -3.79 16.13
CA ASN A 152 -4.93 -4.55 15.66
C ASN A 152 -4.61 -6.06 15.61
N PRO A 153 -5.26 -6.92 16.40
CA PRO A 153 -5.02 -8.37 16.40
C PRO A 153 -5.36 -9.04 15.06
N ASN A 154 -6.18 -8.39 14.23
CA ASN A 154 -6.54 -8.87 12.89
C ASN A 154 -5.65 -8.30 11.78
N TYR A 155 -4.54 -7.65 12.12
CA TYR A 155 -3.71 -6.94 11.13
C TYR A 155 -3.19 -7.86 10.01
N VAL A 156 -2.74 -9.07 10.35
CA VAL A 156 -2.26 -10.06 9.36
C VAL A 156 -3.37 -10.46 8.38
N ASN A 157 -4.60 -10.67 8.88
CA ASN A 157 -5.75 -10.98 8.02
C ASN A 157 -6.09 -9.79 7.11
N LEU A 158 -6.00 -8.56 7.64
CA LEU A 158 -6.24 -7.35 6.87
C LEU A 158 -5.21 -7.22 5.72
N LEU A 159 -3.92 -7.43 6.00
CA LEU A 159 -2.88 -7.46 4.97
C LEU A 159 -3.17 -8.52 3.89
N SER A 160 -3.51 -9.74 4.30
CA SER A 160 -3.80 -10.83 3.37
C SER A 160 -5.00 -10.54 2.47
N ASN A 161 -6.06 -9.95 3.01
CA ASN A 161 -7.24 -9.57 2.25
C ASN A 161 -6.95 -8.44 1.25
N VAL A 162 -6.27 -7.36 1.70
CA VAL A 162 -5.90 -6.25 0.82
C VAL A 162 -4.94 -6.71 -0.28
N TYR A 163 -3.99 -7.58 0.04
CA TYR A 163 -3.12 -8.19 -0.96
C TYR A 163 -3.92 -8.92 -2.03
N LYS A 164 -4.74 -9.88 -1.63
CA LYS A 164 -5.53 -10.73 -2.54
C LYS A 164 -6.50 -9.92 -3.41
N ASP A 165 -7.18 -8.95 -2.81
CA ASP A 165 -8.29 -8.26 -3.47
C ASP A 165 -7.82 -7.08 -4.33
N ARG A 166 -6.66 -6.47 -4.03
CA ARG A 166 -6.24 -5.21 -4.64
C ARG A 166 -4.85 -5.22 -5.26
N ILE A 167 -3.89 -5.87 -4.61
CA ILE A 167 -2.48 -5.80 -5.05
C ILE A 167 -2.15 -6.94 -6.00
N GLU A 168 -2.45 -8.18 -5.62
CA GLU A 168 -2.15 -9.37 -6.43
C GLU A 168 -2.72 -9.30 -7.86
N PRO A 169 -3.97 -8.85 -8.11
CA PRO A 169 -4.50 -8.72 -9.46
C PRO A 169 -3.68 -7.80 -10.37
N ILE A 170 -3.05 -6.75 -9.82
CA ILE A 170 -2.18 -5.85 -10.59
C ILE A 170 -0.98 -6.61 -11.13
N PHE A 171 -0.30 -7.38 -10.28
CA PHE A 171 0.87 -8.17 -10.68
C PHE A 171 0.51 -9.32 -11.62
N GLN A 172 -0.64 -9.95 -11.45
CA GLN A 172 -1.12 -10.99 -12.36
C GLN A 172 -1.38 -10.44 -13.76
N THR A 173 -2.00 -9.26 -13.86
CA THR A 173 -2.30 -8.61 -15.14
C THR A 173 -1.04 -8.17 -15.87
N GLU A 174 -0.06 -7.61 -15.16
CA GLU A 174 1.21 -7.16 -15.75
C GLU A 174 2.08 -8.33 -16.20
N ASN A 175 2.15 -9.43 -15.44
CA ASN A 175 2.85 -10.64 -15.85
C ASN A 175 2.24 -11.31 -17.10
N PHE A 176 0.95 -11.11 -17.35
CA PHE A 176 0.30 -11.60 -18.58
C PHE A 176 0.67 -10.75 -19.79
N LEU A 177 0.94 -9.45 -19.60
CA LEU A 177 1.27 -8.51 -20.68
C LEU A 177 2.77 -8.47 -21.02
N LEU A 178 3.64 -8.96 -20.13
CA LEU A 178 5.08 -9.03 -20.39
C LEU A 178 5.41 -10.35 -21.11
N PRO A 179 6.11 -10.31 -22.28
CA PRO A 179 6.59 -11.54 -22.91
C PRO A 179 7.50 -12.27 -21.92
N LYS A 180 7.24 -13.56 -21.69
CA LYS A 180 8.13 -14.42 -20.87
C LYS A 180 9.53 -14.29 -21.43
N ARG A 181 10.42 -13.64 -20.70
CA ARG A 181 11.85 -13.63 -21.03
C ARG A 181 12.32 -15.08 -21.00
N LYS A 182 12.73 -15.59 -22.18
CA LYS A 182 13.36 -16.90 -22.34
C LYS A 182 14.77 -16.86 -21.78
#